data_28af51287b4be7ba684a25d6e42a7f37
#
_entry.id   28af51287b4be7ba684a25d6e42a7f37
#
_cell.length_a   1.000
_cell.length_b   1.000
_cell.length_c   1.000
_cell.angle_alpha   90.00
_cell.angle_beta   90.00
_cell.angle_gamma   90.00
#
_symmetry.space_group_name_H-M   'P 1'
#
loop_
_entity.id
_entity.type
_entity.pdbx_description
1 polymer ?
#
loop_
_entity_poly.entity_id
_entity_poly.type
_entity_poly.pdbx_seq_one_letter_code
_entity_poly.pdbx_strand_id
1 'polypeptide(L)'
;MQAIILAAGMGKRLGDLTKDNTKCMIKVNGTYLIDRLLSQLDSLNLERIILVIGYQGEKLRTHIEKQSRNTPIEYIYNPVYNKTNNIYSLYLAKEELQKQDTLLIESDLIFEDTLFHKILNNPYPNLALVAKYEPWMDGTMVRLNTENDIIDFISKKTFRYADIDDYYKTVNIYKFSKEFLRNSYVPFLEAYSKALGNNEYYEQVLRVITLLERCELKGLPLEGERWYEIDDIQDLDIAETIFAEQDQLQRYQKRYGGYWRFPKLKDFCYLVNPYFPPQKMCEELQANFNVLLREYPSGMGVNTLVMAKNFGIRQDYVVVGNGAAEIIKALMEHSDGKMGVIYPTFEEYPNRQSEEIIAFYPQNADFHYTAKELMLFYADKDIRHLLLINPDNPSGNFIPLNELMDLLAWTQQRNIHLILDESFVDFSEKSVENTLLKNEVLETYPHLTVIKSISKSYGVPGLRLGIAASSDKEIISYLRKNMAIWNINSFAEFYLQIYSKYNNDYQNACKKFIAERQRFFEVLQQVDFLRVIPSQANYFLCEVTSRFSSTKLVSLVKRL
;
A
#
# COMPACT_ATOMS: atom_id res chain seq x y z
N MET A 1 -27.32 -20.84 -22.62
CA MET A 1 -25.92 -20.63 -22.19
C MET A 1 -25.68 -21.40 -20.90
N GLN A 2 -24.47 -21.95 -20.72
CA GLN A 2 -24.02 -22.65 -19.49
C GLN A 2 -22.82 -21.97 -18.85
N ALA A 3 -22.52 -22.32 -17.60
CA ALA A 3 -21.25 -21.99 -16.97
C ALA A 3 -20.43 -23.26 -16.72
N ILE A 4 -19.11 -23.18 -16.90
CA ILE A 4 -18.15 -24.22 -16.50
C ILE A 4 -17.18 -23.62 -15.49
N ILE A 5 -17.10 -24.25 -14.31
CA ILE A 5 -16.25 -23.79 -13.21
C ILE A 5 -15.14 -24.82 -13.00
N LEU A 6 -13.88 -24.37 -13.03
CA LEU A 6 -12.72 -25.21 -12.73
C LEU A 6 -12.42 -25.15 -11.23
N ALA A 7 -12.76 -26.23 -10.51
CA ALA A 7 -12.66 -26.33 -9.05
C ALA A 7 -11.89 -27.58 -8.56
N ALA A 8 -11.00 -28.13 -9.39
CA ALA A 8 -10.27 -29.36 -9.07
C ALA A 8 -8.95 -29.11 -8.29
N GLY A 9 -8.52 -27.86 -8.14
CA GLY A 9 -7.21 -27.47 -7.60
C GLY A 9 -7.06 -27.69 -6.10
N MET A 10 -5.82 -28.00 -5.66
CA MET A 10 -5.48 -28.27 -4.24
C MET A 10 -5.20 -27.02 -3.41
N GLY A 11 -4.85 -25.88 -4.01
CA GLY A 11 -4.54 -24.64 -3.30
C GLY A 11 -3.35 -24.73 -2.33
N LYS A 12 -2.28 -25.46 -2.67
CA LYS A 12 -1.14 -25.75 -1.78
C LYS A 12 -0.49 -24.54 -1.12
N ARG A 13 -0.51 -23.36 -1.76
CA ARG A 13 0.06 -22.11 -1.23
C ARG A 13 -0.73 -21.54 -0.03
N LEU A 14 -1.94 -22.00 0.19
CA LEU A 14 -2.83 -21.58 1.29
C LEU A 14 -2.65 -22.42 2.57
N GLY A 15 -1.73 -23.40 2.56
CA GLY A 15 -1.32 -24.16 3.74
C GLY A 15 -2.49 -24.86 4.45
N ASP A 16 -2.63 -24.60 5.75
CA ASP A 16 -3.63 -25.25 6.59
C ASP A 16 -5.09 -24.97 6.16
N LEU A 17 -5.36 -23.87 5.48
CA LEU A 17 -6.70 -23.51 5.02
C LEU A 17 -7.24 -24.48 3.96
N THR A 18 -6.34 -25.16 3.24
CA THR A 18 -6.70 -26.10 2.17
C THR A 18 -6.26 -27.53 2.44
N LYS A 19 -5.73 -27.82 3.63
CA LYS A 19 -5.29 -29.19 4.01
C LYS A 19 -6.43 -30.20 3.92
N ASP A 20 -7.60 -29.83 4.43
CA ASP A 20 -8.81 -30.64 4.44
C ASP A 20 -9.96 -30.01 3.66
N ASN A 21 -9.65 -29.07 2.76
CA ASN A 21 -10.64 -28.29 2.05
C ASN A 21 -10.17 -27.93 0.63
N THR A 22 -11.09 -27.78 -0.32
CA THR A 22 -10.72 -27.28 -1.65
C THR A 22 -10.55 -25.76 -1.65
N LYS A 23 -9.75 -25.23 -2.58
CA LYS A 23 -9.45 -23.80 -2.71
C LYS A 23 -10.70 -22.92 -2.77
N CYS A 24 -11.72 -23.33 -3.52
CA CYS A 24 -12.97 -22.59 -3.66
C CYS A 24 -13.86 -22.59 -2.40
N MET A 25 -13.55 -23.40 -1.40
CA MET A 25 -14.20 -23.40 -0.08
C MET A 25 -13.44 -22.57 0.96
N ILE A 26 -12.59 -21.64 0.53
CA ILE A 26 -12.03 -20.60 1.40
C ILE A 26 -13.09 -19.54 1.64
N LYS A 27 -13.12 -19.01 2.85
CA LYS A 27 -14.02 -17.92 3.22
C LYS A 27 -13.33 -16.57 3.06
N VAL A 28 -14.01 -15.65 2.40
CA VAL A 28 -13.68 -14.22 2.39
C VAL A 28 -14.80 -13.49 3.12
N ASN A 29 -14.47 -12.79 4.17
CA ASN A 29 -15.45 -12.11 5.03
C ASN A 29 -16.61 -13.03 5.46
N GLY A 30 -16.28 -14.28 5.83
CA GLY A 30 -17.25 -15.25 6.33
C GLY A 30 -18.00 -16.09 5.28
N THR A 31 -17.97 -15.71 4.01
CA THR A 31 -18.66 -16.40 2.90
C THR A 31 -17.68 -17.20 2.05
N TYR A 32 -17.99 -18.45 1.73
CA TYR A 32 -17.19 -19.27 0.83
C TYR A 32 -17.16 -18.68 -0.60
N LEU A 33 -15.99 -18.73 -1.26
CA LEU A 33 -15.85 -18.28 -2.66
C LEU A 33 -16.86 -18.97 -3.58
N ILE A 34 -16.99 -20.28 -3.45
CA ILE A 34 -17.93 -21.06 -4.27
C ILE A 34 -19.38 -20.67 -4.03
N ASP A 35 -19.78 -20.39 -2.78
CA ASP A 35 -21.16 -19.99 -2.47
C ASP A 35 -21.49 -18.64 -3.09
N ARG A 36 -20.55 -17.69 -3.03
CA ARG A 36 -20.66 -16.39 -3.67
C ARG A 36 -20.80 -16.54 -5.19
N LEU A 37 -19.89 -17.29 -5.82
CA LEU A 37 -19.88 -17.50 -7.26
C LEU A 37 -21.17 -18.17 -7.74
N LEU A 38 -21.60 -19.23 -7.07
CA LEU A 38 -22.84 -19.93 -7.44
C LEU A 38 -24.08 -19.05 -7.24
N SER A 39 -24.11 -18.20 -6.21
CA SER A 39 -25.21 -17.23 -6.01
C SER A 39 -25.24 -16.20 -7.14
N GLN A 40 -24.10 -15.69 -7.58
CA GLN A 40 -24.00 -14.77 -8.70
C GLN A 40 -24.49 -15.42 -10.00
N LEU A 41 -24.07 -16.66 -10.28
CA LEU A 41 -24.47 -17.40 -11.48
C LEU A 41 -25.96 -17.77 -11.49
N ASP A 42 -26.52 -18.10 -10.33
CA ASP A 42 -27.95 -18.45 -10.20
C ASP A 42 -28.87 -17.28 -10.57
N SER A 43 -28.38 -16.04 -10.47
CA SER A 43 -29.12 -14.84 -10.92
C SER A 43 -29.11 -14.61 -12.44
N LEU A 44 -28.31 -15.36 -13.22
CA LEU A 44 -28.10 -15.13 -14.66
C LEU A 44 -29.03 -15.93 -15.58
N ASN A 45 -29.94 -16.72 -15.05
CA ASN A 45 -30.83 -17.58 -15.81
C ASN A 45 -30.11 -18.55 -16.78
N LEU A 46 -29.03 -19.15 -16.31
CA LEU A 46 -28.26 -20.15 -17.06
C LEU A 46 -29.05 -21.46 -17.13
N GLU A 47 -28.86 -22.23 -18.21
CA GLU A 47 -29.49 -23.55 -18.36
C GLU A 47 -28.90 -24.56 -17.36
N ARG A 48 -27.62 -24.48 -17.08
CA ARG A 48 -26.90 -25.31 -16.11
C ARG A 48 -25.54 -24.75 -15.74
N ILE A 49 -25.00 -25.23 -14.63
CA ILE A 49 -23.63 -25.00 -14.16
C ILE A 49 -22.93 -26.34 -14.10
N ILE A 50 -21.73 -26.43 -14.68
CA ILE A 50 -20.88 -27.63 -14.63
C ILE A 50 -19.67 -27.32 -13.76
N LEU A 51 -19.48 -28.09 -12.68
CA LEU A 51 -18.28 -28.00 -11.85
C LEU A 51 -17.32 -29.14 -12.19
N VAL A 52 -16.10 -28.77 -12.59
CA VAL A 52 -15.02 -29.76 -12.68
C VAL A 52 -14.31 -29.82 -11.33
N ILE A 53 -14.55 -30.91 -10.60
CA ILE A 53 -14.07 -31.13 -9.22
C ILE A 53 -12.92 -32.14 -9.19
N GLY A 54 -12.13 -32.10 -8.12
CA GLY A 54 -10.98 -33.02 -7.94
C GLY A 54 -10.63 -33.17 -6.48
N TYR A 55 -9.64 -32.42 -5.98
CA TYR A 55 -9.24 -32.46 -4.59
C TYR A 55 -10.40 -32.13 -3.65
N GLN A 56 -10.69 -33.00 -2.68
CA GLN A 56 -11.85 -32.87 -1.78
C GLN A 56 -13.19 -32.67 -2.50
N GLY A 57 -13.32 -33.19 -3.73
CA GLY A 57 -14.47 -32.97 -4.60
C GLY A 57 -15.79 -33.43 -3.99
N GLU A 58 -15.82 -34.58 -3.29
CA GLU A 58 -17.04 -35.08 -2.62
C GLU A 58 -17.46 -34.17 -1.44
N LYS A 59 -16.51 -33.59 -0.73
CA LYS A 59 -16.82 -32.60 0.32
C LYS A 59 -17.43 -31.34 -0.27
N LEU A 60 -16.86 -30.85 -1.37
CA LEU A 60 -17.40 -29.71 -2.12
C LEU A 60 -18.80 -30.00 -2.62
N ARG A 61 -19.01 -31.13 -3.27
CA ARG A 61 -20.32 -31.59 -3.76
C ARG A 61 -21.35 -31.66 -2.63
N THR A 62 -21.03 -32.32 -1.54
CA THR A 62 -21.91 -32.43 -0.36
C THR A 62 -22.27 -31.05 0.22
N HIS A 63 -21.33 -30.09 0.20
CA HIS A 63 -21.59 -28.73 0.65
C HIS A 63 -22.59 -28.00 -0.27
N ILE A 64 -22.39 -28.09 -1.58
CA ILE A 64 -23.24 -27.44 -2.58
C ILE A 64 -24.66 -28.03 -2.60
N GLU A 65 -24.79 -29.35 -2.54
CA GLU A 65 -26.09 -30.05 -2.57
C GLU A 65 -26.99 -29.79 -1.35
N LYS A 66 -26.43 -29.26 -0.26
CA LYS A 66 -27.22 -28.81 0.92
C LYS A 66 -27.95 -27.50 0.69
N GLN A 67 -27.64 -26.80 -0.37
CA GLN A 67 -28.21 -25.48 -0.68
C GLN A 67 -29.17 -25.58 -1.86
N SER A 68 -30.37 -25.02 -1.71
CA SER A 68 -31.34 -24.95 -2.82
C SER A 68 -30.91 -23.87 -3.82
N ARG A 69 -30.92 -24.20 -5.11
CA ARG A 69 -30.60 -23.29 -6.23
C ARG A 69 -31.55 -23.50 -7.38
N ASN A 70 -31.76 -22.48 -8.19
CA ASN A 70 -32.65 -22.54 -9.36
C ASN A 70 -31.94 -23.20 -10.56
N THR A 71 -30.65 -22.93 -10.73
CA THR A 71 -29.84 -23.45 -11.84
C THR A 71 -29.33 -24.86 -11.55
N PRO A 72 -29.60 -25.86 -12.41
CA PRO A 72 -29.09 -27.22 -12.25
C PRO A 72 -27.57 -27.27 -12.23
N ILE A 73 -27.00 -28.08 -11.34
CA ILE A 73 -25.57 -28.26 -11.19
C ILE A 73 -25.17 -29.70 -11.55
N GLU A 74 -24.21 -29.83 -12.46
CA GLU A 74 -23.61 -31.09 -12.89
C GLU A 74 -22.13 -31.15 -12.47
N TYR A 75 -21.60 -32.36 -12.26
CA TYR A 75 -20.23 -32.55 -11.79
C TYR A 75 -19.43 -33.41 -12.75
N ILE A 76 -18.21 -32.98 -13.06
CA ILE A 76 -17.19 -33.75 -13.77
C ILE A 76 -16.02 -33.94 -12.82
N TYR A 77 -15.60 -35.20 -12.63
CA TYR A 77 -14.52 -35.52 -11.71
C TYR A 77 -13.17 -35.65 -12.43
N ASN A 78 -12.15 -34.91 -11.98
CA ASN A 78 -10.77 -35.09 -12.41
C ASN A 78 -10.04 -36.03 -11.44
N PRO A 79 -9.82 -37.31 -11.78
CA PRO A 79 -9.22 -38.29 -10.88
C PRO A 79 -7.70 -38.12 -10.74
N VAL A 80 -7.06 -37.35 -11.60
CA VAL A 80 -5.62 -37.12 -11.67
C VAL A 80 -5.22 -35.66 -11.41
N TYR A 81 -6.09 -34.92 -10.67
CA TYR A 81 -5.89 -33.50 -10.35
C TYR A 81 -4.51 -33.18 -9.74
N ASN A 82 -3.88 -34.13 -9.06
CA ASN A 82 -2.58 -33.98 -8.41
C ASN A 82 -1.37 -34.13 -9.37
N LYS A 83 -1.61 -34.58 -10.60
CA LYS A 83 -0.61 -34.81 -11.66
C LYS A 83 -0.82 -33.94 -12.89
N THR A 84 -1.94 -33.24 -12.95
CA THR A 84 -2.35 -32.43 -14.09
C THR A 84 -2.63 -30.99 -13.67
N ASN A 85 -2.69 -30.07 -14.63
CA ASN A 85 -3.10 -28.69 -14.42
C ASN A 85 -4.53 -28.47 -14.94
N ASN A 86 -5.02 -27.22 -14.92
CA ASN A 86 -6.39 -26.86 -15.29
C ASN A 86 -6.76 -27.19 -16.75
N ILE A 87 -5.79 -27.31 -17.67
CA ILE A 87 -6.02 -27.79 -19.05
C ILE A 87 -6.70 -29.15 -19.07
N TYR A 88 -6.30 -30.08 -18.21
CA TYR A 88 -6.90 -31.41 -18.16
C TYR A 88 -8.30 -31.40 -17.58
N SER A 89 -8.52 -30.58 -16.58
CA SER A 89 -9.88 -30.36 -16.05
C SER A 89 -10.82 -29.88 -17.12
N LEU A 90 -10.37 -28.95 -17.97
CA LEU A 90 -11.15 -28.46 -19.10
C LEU A 90 -11.28 -29.50 -20.23
N TYR A 91 -10.24 -30.31 -20.46
CA TYR A 91 -10.28 -31.42 -21.40
C TYR A 91 -11.36 -32.46 -21.03
N LEU A 92 -11.54 -32.76 -19.74
CA LEU A 92 -12.61 -33.64 -19.29
C LEU A 92 -14.01 -33.10 -19.58
N ALA A 93 -14.16 -31.78 -19.64
CA ALA A 93 -15.42 -31.10 -19.96
C ALA A 93 -15.60 -30.83 -21.48
N LYS A 94 -14.74 -31.35 -22.36
CA LYS A 94 -14.72 -31.03 -23.79
C LYS A 94 -16.04 -31.32 -24.54
N GLU A 95 -16.73 -32.37 -24.17
CA GLU A 95 -18.04 -32.72 -24.80
C GLU A 95 -19.12 -31.69 -24.41
N GLU A 96 -19.04 -31.20 -23.16
CA GLU A 96 -19.98 -30.20 -22.64
C GLU A 96 -19.71 -28.82 -23.25
N LEU A 97 -18.43 -28.47 -23.46
CA LEU A 97 -18.03 -27.22 -24.13
C LEU A 97 -18.65 -27.05 -25.52
N GLN A 98 -18.88 -28.16 -26.24
CA GLN A 98 -19.41 -28.14 -27.61
C GLN A 98 -20.93 -28.01 -27.69
N LYS A 99 -21.65 -28.08 -26.57
CA LYS A 99 -23.11 -28.11 -26.58
C LYS A 99 -23.75 -26.73 -26.69
N GLN A 100 -23.18 -25.73 -26.08
CA GLN A 100 -23.76 -24.37 -26.06
C GLN A 100 -22.70 -23.29 -25.71
N ASP A 101 -23.09 -22.01 -25.84
CA ASP A 101 -22.28 -20.89 -25.39
C ASP A 101 -21.95 -21.04 -23.91
N THR A 102 -20.70 -20.76 -23.55
CA THR A 102 -20.16 -21.09 -22.24
C THR A 102 -19.48 -19.90 -21.58
N LEU A 103 -19.82 -19.64 -20.31
CA LEU A 103 -18.98 -18.90 -19.39
C LEU A 103 -17.99 -19.87 -18.74
N LEU A 104 -16.70 -19.67 -18.98
CA LEU A 104 -15.61 -20.41 -18.32
C LEU A 104 -15.05 -19.56 -17.17
N ILE A 105 -14.97 -20.14 -15.96
CA ILE A 105 -14.64 -19.39 -14.75
C ILE A 105 -13.70 -20.23 -13.89
N GLU A 106 -12.65 -19.61 -13.31
CA GLU A 106 -11.88 -20.23 -12.24
C GLU A 106 -12.52 -19.98 -10.88
N SER A 107 -12.35 -20.92 -9.96
CA SER A 107 -13.11 -20.98 -8.70
C SER A 107 -12.46 -20.25 -7.53
N ASP A 108 -11.30 -19.62 -7.73
CA ASP A 108 -10.49 -18.93 -6.73
C ASP A 108 -10.61 -17.40 -6.81
N LEU A 109 -11.62 -16.94 -7.50
CA LEU A 109 -11.90 -15.53 -7.73
C LEU A 109 -12.92 -14.98 -6.74
N ILE A 110 -12.73 -13.72 -6.35
CA ILE A 110 -13.76 -12.88 -5.77
C ILE A 110 -13.93 -11.62 -6.63
N PHE A 111 -15.16 -11.25 -6.94
CA PHE A 111 -15.46 -10.11 -7.81
C PHE A 111 -16.89 -9.57 -7.60
N GLU A 112 -17.14 -8.38 -8.13
CA GLU A 112 -18.46 -7.74 -8.14
C GLU A 112 -19.38 -8.35 -9.22
N ASP A 113 -20.68 -8.38 -8.97
CA ASP A 113 -21.70 -8.88 -9.92
C ASP A 113 -21.67 -8.15 -11.26
N THR A 114 -21.21 -6.90 -11.26
CA THR A 114 -21.04 -6.06 -12.45
C THR A 114 -20.17 -6.70 -13.54
N LEU A 115 -19.23 -7.60 -13.17
CA LEU A 115 -18.37 -8.28 -14.14
C LEU A 115 -19.19 -9.20 -15.05
N PHE A 116 -20.15 -9.93 -14.50
CA PHE A 116 -21.03 -10.78 -15.31
C PHE A 116 -21.94 -9.93 -16.23
N HIS A 117 -22.48 -8.83 -15.73
CA HIS A 117 -23.26 -7.92 -16.57
C HIS A 117 -22.42 -7.33 -17.70
N LYS A 118 -21.16 -6.95 -17.43
CA LYS A 118 -20.24 -6.40 -18.43
C LYS A 118 -19.95 -7.41 -19.56
N ILE A 119 -19.62 -8.65 -19.22
CA ILE A 119 -19.26 -9.67 -20.23
C ILE A 119 -20.48 -10.19 -21.00
N LEU A 120 -21.63 -10.33 -20.35
CA LEU A 120 -22.84 -10.84 -20.98
C LEU A 120 -23.51 -9.81 -21.90
N ASN A 121 -23.53 -8.54 -21.52
CA ASN A 121 -24.12 -7.47 -22.31
C ASN A 121 -23.24 -7.05 -23.50
N ASN A 122 -21.98 -7.46 -23.55
CA ASN A 122 -21.15 -7.20 -24.70
C ASN A 122 -21.55 -8.12 -25.87
N PRO A 123 -21.84 -7.58 -27.07
CA PRO A 123 -22.33 -8.35 -28.21
C PRO A 123 -21.28 -9.28 -28.84
N TYR A 124 -20.00 -9.09 -28.54
CA TYR A 124 -18.94 -9.91 -29.11
C TYR A 124 -19.02 -11.35 -28.58
N PRO A 125 -18.90 -12.38 -29.45
CA PRO A 125 -19.18 -13.76 -29.06
C PRO A 125 -18.11 -14.38 -28.15
N ASN A 126 -16.83 -13.99 -28.30
CA ASN A 126 -15.72 -14.58 -27.58
C ASN A 126 -14.92 -13.51 -26.86
N LEU A 127 -15.00 -13.50 -25.54
CA LEU A 127 -14.42 -12.47 -24.68
C LEU A 127 -13.61 -13.07 -23.54
N ALA A 128 -12.49 -12.44 -23.21
CA ALA A 128 -11.79 -12.62 -21.95
C ALA A 128 -11.89 -11.32 -21.14
N LEU A 129 -12.36 -11.37 -19.90
CA LEU A 129 -12.19 -10.23 -18.98
C LEU A 129 -10.69 -10.06 -18.68
N VAL A 130 -10.21 -8.83 -18.78
CA VAL A 130 -8.80 -8.51 -18.55
C VAL A 130 -8.65 -7.27 -17.68
N ALA A 131 -7.66 -7.26 -16.80
CA ALA A 131 -7.33 -6.12 -15.97
C ALA A 131 -5.92 -5.62 -16.32
N LYS A 132 -5.69 -4.31 -16.27
CA LYS A 132 -4.35 -3.74 -16.43
C LYS A 132 -3.40 -4.39 -15.44
N TYR A 133 -2.18 -4.73 -15.89
CA TYR A 133 -1.20 -5.41 -15.04
C TYR A 133 -0.91 -4.61 -13.76
N GLU A 134 -0.87 -5.29 -12.65
CA GLU A 134 -0.40 -4.80 -11.35
C GLU A 134 0.65 -5.76 -10.77
N PRO A 135 1.65 -5.29 -9.99
CA PRO A 135 2.79 -6.11 -9.55
C PRO A 135 2.46 -7.36 -8.72
N TRP A 136 1.24 -7.43 -8.16
CA TRP A 136 0.78 -8.58 -7.40
C TRP A 136 0.25 -9.73 -8.28
N MET A 137 -0.06 -9.42 -9.55
CA MET A 137 -0.69 -10.37 -10.46
C MET A 137 0.31 -11.41 -10.95
N ASP A 138 -0.06 -12.69 -10.83
CA ASP A 138 0.65 -13.84 -11.40
C ASP A 138 -0.23 -14.51 -12.48
N GLY A 139 0.31 -15.45 -13.22
CA GLY A 139 -0.41 -16.24 -14.22
C GLY A 139 -0.33 -15.68 -15.64
N THR A 140 -1.42 -15.78 -16.39
CA THR A 140 -1.43 -15.48 -17.82
C THR A 140 -1.65 -14.00 -18.09
N MET A 141 -0.70 -13.38 -18.78
CA MET A 141 -0.81 -12.01 -19.28
C MET A 141 -1.12 -12.00 -20.76
N VAL A 142 -1.75 -10.92 -21.23
CA VAL A 142 -2.08 -10.72 -22.65
C VAL A 142 -1.69 -9.32 -23.09
N ARG A 143 -1.48 -9.15 -24.40
CA ARG A 143 -1.44 -7.85 -25.08
C ARG A 143 -2.69 -7.65 -25.91
N LEU A 144 -3.16 -6.41 -25.94
CA LEU A 144 -4.31 -5.99 -26.73
C LEU A 144 -3.84 -5.02 -27.83
N ASN A 145 -4.51 -5.07 -28.99
CA ASN A 145 -4.42 -4.01 -29.99
C ASN A 145 -5.42 -2.87 -29.68
N THR A 146 -5.47 -1.86 -30.53
CA THR A 146 -6.36 -0.69 -30.40
C THR A 146 -7.86 -1.05 -30.48
N GLU A 147 -8.20 -2.21 -31.02
CA GLU A 147 -9.58 -2.73 -31.13
C GLU A 147 -9.92 -3.73 -30.01
N ASN A 148 -9.03 -3.87 -29.04
CA ASN A 148 -9.09 -4.84 -27.95
C ASN A 148 -9.00 -6.32 -28.38
N ASP A 149 -8.50 -6.63 -29.57
CA ASP A 149 -8.19 -8.03 -29.91
C ASP A 149 -7.00 -8.49 -29.09
N ILE A 150 -7.06 -9.71 -28.56
CA ILE A 150 -5.90 -10.32 -27.90
C ILE A 150 -4.93 -10.78 -28.98
N ILE A 151 -3.79 -10.09 -29.07
CA ILE A 151 -2.77 -10.35 -30.08
C ILE A 151 -1.65 -11.27 -29.58
N ASP A 152 -1.50 -11.42 -28.27
CA ASP A 152 -0.48 -12.31 -27.69
C ASP A 152 -0.87 -12.75 -26.28
N PHE A 153 -0.53 -14.00 -25.94
CA PHE A 153 -0.55 -14.55 -24.60
C PHE A 153 0.89 -14.69 -24.10
N ILE A 154 1.27 -13.87 -23.12
CA ILE A 154 2.62 -13.74 -22.59
C ILE A 154 2.93 -14.88 -21.63
N SER A 155 3.88 -15.73 -21.95
CA SER A 155 4.37 -16.79 -21.07
C SER A 155 5.38 -16.23 -20.04
N LYS A 156 5.60 -16.95 -18.93
CA LYS A 156 6.65 -16.60 -17.94
C LYS A 156 8.04 -16.43 -18.59
N LYS A 157 8.32 -17.17 -19.69
CA LYS A 157 9.61 -17.10 -20.41
C LYS A 157 9.75 -15.83 -21.27
N THR A 158 8.63 -15.30 -21.75
CA THR A 158 8.57 -14.13 -22.64
C THR A 158 8.18 -12.85 -21.91
N PHE A 159 7.81 -12.94 -20.63
CA PHE A 159 7.46 -11.80 -19.80
C PHE A 159 8.67 -10.88 -19.60
N ARG A 160 8.48 -9.59 -19.87
CA ARG A 160 9.51 -8.55 -19.71
C ARG A 160 8.96 -7.42 -18.86
N TYR A 161 9.63 -7.11 -17.76
CA TYR A 161 9.26 -6.00 -16.89
C TYR A 161 9.32 -4.63 -17.57
N ALA A 162 10.09 -4.48 -18.65
CA ALA A 162 10.13 -3.25 -19.45
C ALA A 162 8.83 -2.97 -20.23
N ASP A 163 8.03 -3.99 -20.47
CA ASP A 163 6.81 -3.93 -21.29
C ASP A 163 5.53 -3.98 -20.45
N ILE A 164 5.61 -3.87 -19.12
CA ILE A 164 4.46 -4.06 -18.21
C ILE A 164 3.30 -3.10 -18.48
N ASP A 165 3.60 -1.92 -19.03
CA ASP A 165 2.57 -0.93 -19.38
C ASP A 165 1.66 -1.39 -20.53
N ASP A 166 2.08 -2.39 -21.32
CA ASP A 166 1.29 -2.98 -22.40
C ASP A 166 0.54 -4.24 -21.98
N TYR A 167 0.78 -4.73 -20.74
CA TYR A 167 0.22 -6.00 -20.29
C TYR A 167 -1.12 -5.85 -19.58
N TYR A 168 -1.96 -6.85 -19.81
CA TYR A 168 -3.19 -7.09 -19.08
C TYR A 168 -3.17 -8.51 -18.51
N LYS A 169 -3.64 -8.68 -17.28
CA LYS A 169 -3.87 -9.99 -16.66
C LYS A 169 -5.25 -10.49 -17.08
N THR A 170 -5.38 -11.74 -17.47
CA THR A 170 -6.68 -12.40 -17.61
C THR A 170 -7.33 -12.53 -16.23
N VAL A 171 -8.60 -12.13 -16.11
CA VAL A 171 -9.37 -12.25 -14.86
C VAL A 171 -9.87 -13.68 -14.64
N ASN A 172 -9.55 -14.58 -15.57
CA ASN A 172 -9.96 -15.98 -15.59
C ASN A 172 -11.50 -16.15 -15.63
N ILE A 173 -12.17 -15.20 -16.29
CA ILE A 173 -13.59 -15.24 -16.67
C ILE A 173 -13.66 -15.01 -18.17
N TYR A 174 -14.19 -16.00 -18.90
CA TYR A 174 -14.30 -15.98 -20.35
C TYR A 174 -15.74 -16.23 -20.79
N LYS A 175 -16.14 -15.60 -21.89
CA LYS A 175 -17.35 -15.93 -22.65
C LYS A 175 -16.93 -16.51 -23.99
N PHE A 176 -17.39 -17.70 -24.30
CA PHE A 176 -17.11 -18.38 -25.57
C PHE A 176 -18.40 -18.81 -26.24
N SER A 177 -18.50 -18.56 -27.53
CA SER A 177 -19.58 -19.09 -28.36
C SER A 177 -19.41 -20.59 -28.57
N LYS A 178 -20.51 -21.30 -28.71
CA LYS A 178 -20.54 -22.72 -29.09
C LYS A 178 -19.74 -22.97 -30.37
N GLU A 179 -19.89 -22.08 -31.34
CA GLU A 179 -19.19 -22.18 -32.64
C GLU A 179 -17.68 -22.15 -32.49
N PHE A 180 -17.14 -21.17 -31.74
CA PHE A 180 -15.71 -21.08 -31.44
C PHE A 180 -15.21 -22.31 -30.68
N LEU A 181 -15.96 -22.75 -29.67
CA LEU A 181 -15.59 -23.91 -28.87
C LEU A 181 -15.52 -25.18 -29.73
N ARG A 182 -16.52 -25.40 -30.59
CA ARG A 182 -16.60 -26.59 -31.44
C ARG A 182 -15.57 -26.60 -32.59
N ASN A 183 -15.40 -25.46 -33.26
CA ASN A 183 -14.64 -25.38 -34.50
C ASN A 183 -13.16 -25.06 -34.28
N SER A 184 -12.82 -24.38 -33.17
CA SER A 184 -11.47 -23.91 -32.89
C SER A 184 -10.95 -24.47 -31.56
N TYR A 185 -11.56 -24.12 -30.44
CA TYR A 185 -10.93 -24.35 -29.13
C TYR A 185 -10.79 -25.85 -28.77
N VAL A 186 -11.85 -26.65 -28.88
CA VAL A 186 -11.82 -28.07 -28.51
C VAL A 186 -10.90 -28.89 -29.40
N PRO A 187 -10.88 -28.74 -30.74
CA PRO A 187 -9.89 -29.42 -31.59
C PRO A 187 -8.44 -29.10 -31.20
N PHE A 188 -8.12 -27.84 -30.92
CA PHE A 188 -6.78 -27.46 -30.46
C PHE A 188 -6.47 -27.98 -29.06
N LEU A 189 -7.43 -27.99 -28.13
CA LEU A 189 -7.31 -28.57 -26.80
C LEU A 189 -6.96 -30.07 -26.86
N GLU A 190 -7.64 -30.82 -27.73
CA GLU A 190 -7.36 -32.24 -27.92
C GLU A 190 -5.98 -32.49 -28.52
N ALA A 191 -5.62 -31.73 -29.56
CA ALA A 191 -4.31 -31.81 -30.18
C ALA A 191 -3.18 -31.46 -29.22
N TYR A 192 -3.36 -30.38 -28.46
CA TYR A 192 -2.41 -29.91 -27.44
C TYR A 192 -2.19 -30.96 -26.34
N SER A 193 -3.27 -31.46 -25.75
CA SER A 193 -3.22 -32.48 -24.69
C SER A 193 -2.51 -33.76 -25.13
N LYS A 194 -2.73 -34.20 -26.38
CA LYS A 194 -2.08 -35.39 -26.94
C LYS A 194 -0.60 -35.17 -27.27
N ALA A 195 -0.21 -33.98 -27.74
CA ALA A 195 1.13 -33.69 -28.20
C ALA A 195 2.08 -33.21 -27.08
N LEU A 196 1.58 -32.37 -26.16
CA LEU A 196 2.38 -31.65 -25.17
C LEU A 196 2.06 -32.03 -23.71
N GLY A 197 1.00 -32.81 -23.50
CA GLY A 197 0.60 -33.31 -22.20
C GLY A 197 -0.39 -32.41 -21.47
N ASN A 198 -0.65 -32.76 -20.20
CA ASN A 198 -1.78 -32.23 -19.43
C ASN A 198 -1.36 -31.40 -18.20
N ASN A 199 -0.10 -30.98 -18.12
CA ASN A 199 0.42 -30.21 -16.98
C ASN A 199 0.71 -28.75 -17.35
N GLU A 200 -0.20 -28.14 -18.11
CA GLU A 200 -0.15 -26.75 -18.56
C GLU A 200 -1.46 -26.03 -18.24
N TYR A 201 -1.47 -24.72 -18.39
CA TYR A 201 -2.68 -23.91 -18.31
C TYR A 201 -3.49 -23.99 -19.60
N TYR A 202 -4.83 -23.99 -19.53
CA TYR A 202 -5.70 -24.04 -20.70
C TYR A 202 -5.54 -22.82 -21.63
N GLU A 203 -5.03 -21.70 -21.13
CA GLU A 203 -4.72 -20.52 -21.94
C GLU A 203 -3.58 -20.77 -22.94
N GLN A 204 -2.77 -21.82 -22.75
CA GLN A 204 -1.78 -22.21 -23.76
C GLN A 204 -2.45 -22.65 -25.08
N VAL A 205 -3.67 -23.17 -25.01
CA VAL A 205 -4.49 -23.47 -26.20
C VAL A 205 -4.90 -22.17 -26.87
N LEU A 206 -5.39 -21.17 -26.12
CA LEU A 206 -5.71 -19.86 -26.65
C LEU A 206 -4.49 -19.18 -27.29
N ARG A 207 -3.32 -19.32 -26.66
CA ARG A 207 -2.06 -18.81 -27.21
C ARG A 207 -1.75 -19.40 -28.60
N VAL A 208 -1.98 -20.70 -28.80
CA VAL A 208 -1.78 -21.33 -30.11
C VAL A 208 -2.80 -20.78 -31.12
N ILE A 209 -4.05 -20.62 -30.71
CA ILE A 209 -5.11 -20.07 -31.57
C ILE A 209 -4.82 -18.63 -31.99
N THR A 210 -4.26 -17.79 -31.11
CA THR A 210 -3.90 -16.40 -31.45
C THR A 210 -2.80 -16.27 -32.50
N LEU A 211 -2.03 -17.33 -32.76
CA LEU A 211 -1.07 -17.35 -33.84
C LEU A 211 -1.70 -17.56 -35.22
N LEU A 212 -3.00 -17.87 -35.28
CA LEU A 212 -3.73 -17.97 -36.53
C LEU A 212 -4.07 -16.57 -37.06
N GLU A 213 -4.18 -16.41 -38.38
CA GLU A 213 -4.41 -15.11 -39.04
C GLU A 213 -5.74 -14.41 -38.60
N ARG A 214 -6.66 -15.13 -37.98
CA ARG A 214 -7.93 -14.61 -37.44
C ARG A 214 -8.07 -15.00 -35.99
N CYS A 215 -7.64 -14.12 -35.09
CA CYS A 215 -7.96 -14.27 -33.67
C CYS A 215 -9.40 -13.82 -33.42
N GLU A 216 -10.26 -14.74 -33.00
CA GLU A 216 -11.68 -14.47 -32.69
C GLU A 216 -11.92 -14.13 -31.21
N LEU A 217 -10.89 -13.80 -30.46
CA LEU A 217 -10.95 -13.53 -29.02
C LEU A 217 -10.59 -12.08 -28.72
N LYS A 218 -11.49 -11.35 -28.08
CA LYS A 218 -11.24 -9.98 -27.61
C LYS A 218 -11.02 -9.93 -26.08
N GLY A 219 -10.14 -9.06 -25.67
CA GLY A 219 -10.05 -8.63 -24.27
C GLY A 219 -11.15 -7.62 -23.96
N LEU A 220 -11.81 -7.76 -22.82
CA LEU A 220 -12.75 -6.78 -22.29
C LEU A 220 -12.16 -6.17 -21.02
N PRO A 221 -11.51 -4.99 -21.12
CA PRO A 221 -10.82 -4.38 -19.99
C PRO A 221 -11.76 -3.99 -18.86
N LEU A 222 -11.33 -4.21 -17.62
CA LEU A 222 -11.99 -3.68 -16.44
C LEU A 222 -11.65 -2.20 -16.28
N GLU A 223 -12.64 -1.37 -15.94
CA GLU A 223 -12.55 0.09 -15.83
C GLU A 223 -12.66 0.60 -14.38
N GLY A 224 -12.64 -0.30 -13.43
CA GLY A 224 -12.76 0.07 -12.03
C GLY A 224 -13.46 -0.98 -11.18
N GLU A 225 -14.06 -1.97 -11.79
CA GLU A 225 -14.75 -3.05 -11.11
C GLU A 225 -13.77 -3.81 -10.20
N ARG A 226 -14.23 -4.15 -8.99
CA ARG A 226 -13.39 -4.86 -8.02
C ARG A 226 -13.37 -6.35 -8.33
N TRP A 227 -12.19 -6.90 -8.33
CA TRP A 227 -11.93 -8.34 -8.42
C TRP A 227 -10.62 -8.67 -7.73
N TYR A 228 -10.43 -9.92 -7.35
CA TYR A 228 -9.16 -10.43 -6.84
C TYR A 228 -9.07 -11.93 -7.02
N GLU A 229 -7.85 -12.45 -7.29
CA GLU A 229 -7.52 -13.87 -7.36
C GLU A 229 -6.79 -14.25 -6.06
N ILE A 230 -7.22 -15.32 -5.40
CA ILE A 230 -6.71 -15.71 -4.08
C ILE A 230 -5.83 -16.93 -4.21
N ASP A 231 -4.55 -16.73 -4.22
CA ASP A 231 -3.54 -17.77 -4.39
C ASP A 231 -2.84 -18.16 -3.09
N ASP A 232 -2.70 -17.23 -2.17
CA ASP A 232 -2.03 -17.43 -0.88
C ASP A 232 -2.72 -16.67 0.26
N ILE A 233 -2.11 -16.72 1.46
CA ILE A 233 -2.67 -16.08 2.67
C ILE A 233 -2.64 -14.55 2.55
N GLN A 234 -1.65 -13.97 1.86
CA GLN A 234 -1.57 -12.53 1.66
C GLN A 234 -2.68 -12.05 0.71
N ASP A 235 -2.96 -12.82 -0.33
CA ASP A 235 -4.07 -12.54 -1.25
C ASP A 235 -5.41 -12.58 -0.54
N LEU A 236 -5.60 -13.56 0.35
CA LEU A 236 -6.79 -13.66 1.19
C LEU A 236 -6.98 -12.41 2.06
N ASP A 237 -5.94 -11.96 2.76
CA ASP A 237 -5.98 -10.76 3.61
C ASP A 237 -6.29 -9.49 2.78
N ILE A 238 -5.75 -9.37 1.57
CA ILE A 238 -6.05 -8.26 0.67
C ILE A 238 -7.49 -8.33 0.15
N ALA A 239 -7.93 -9.51 -0.31
CA ALA A 239 -9.29 -9.71 -0.78
C ALA A 239 -10.31 -9.40 0.33
N GLU A 240 -10.07 -9.88 1.57
CA GLU A 240 -10.91 -9.52 2.72
C GLU A 240 -10.96 -8.03 2.99
N THR A 241 -9.87 -7.30 2.76
CA THR A 241 -9.82 -5.85 2.91
C THR A 241 -10.59 -5.14 1.79
N ILE A 242 -10.40 -5.55 0.52
CA ILE A 242 -11.07 -4.94 -0.64
C ILE A 242 -12.60 -5.14 -0.58
N PHE A 243 -13.04 -6.33 -0.16
CA PHE A 243 -14.45 -6.73 -0.12
C PHE A 243 -15.09 -6.60 1.28
N ALA A 244 -14.44 -5.90 2.22
CA ALA A 244 -15.03 -5.57 3.51
C ALA A 244 -16.17 -4.56 3.35
N GLU A 245 -17.32 -4.81 3.99
CA GLU A 245 -18.49 -3.94 3.90
C GLU A 245 -18.50 -2.86 5.01
N GLN A 246 -18.13 -3.21 6.24
CA GLN A 246 -18.29 -2.35 7.42
C GLN A 246 -16.96 -1.84 7.99
N ASP A 247 -15.92 -2.68 8.05
CA ASP A 247 -14.66 -2.42 8.77
C ASP A 247 -13.47 -2.11 7.84
N GLN A 248 -13.71 -1.81 6.57
CA GLN A 248 -12.67 -1.60 5.56
C GLN A 248 -11.66 -0.52 5.96
N LEU A 249 -12.13 0.61 6.54
CA LEU A 249 -11.24 1.67 7.03
C LEU A 249 -10.30 1.17 8.12
N GLN A 250 -10.82 0.42 9.08
CA GLN A 250 -10.03 -0.12 10.18
C GLN A 250 -8.98 -1.12 9.68
N ARG A 251 -9.32 -1.92 8.66
CA ARG A 251 -8.38 -2.85 8.02
C ARG A 251 -7.23 -2.12 7.34
N TYR A 252 -7.51 -1.02 6.62
CA TYR A 252 -6.45 -0.18 6.05
C TYR A 252 -5.59 0.46 7.15
N GLN A 253 -6.18 1.02 8.19
CA GLN A 253 -5.46 1.67 9.29
C GLN A 253 -4.52 0.69 10.01
N LYS A 254 -4.97 -0.54 10.28
CA LYS A 254 -4.14 -1.60 10.91
C LYS A 254 -2.90 -1.99 10.11
N ARG A 255 -2.83 -1.66 8.81
CA ARG A 255 -1.67 -1.97 7.96
C ARG A 255 -0.50 -1.01 8.18
N TYR A 256 -0.74 0.18 8.69
CA TYR A 256 0.27 1.25 8.87
C TYR A 256 1.11 1.55 7.61
N GLY A 257 0.58 1.26 6.41
CA GLY A 257 1.27 1.43 5.12
C GLY A 257 1.09 0.24 4.18
N GLY A 258 1.97 0.11 3.18
CA GLY A 258 1.89 -0.97 2.18
C GLY A 258 0.73 -0.79 1.19
N TYR A 259 0.27 0.43 1.01
CA TYR A 259 -0.91 0.76 0.20
C TYR A 259 -0.69 0.62 -1.30
N TRP A 260 0.54 0.38 -1.75
CA TRP A 260 0.81 0.02 -3.16
C TRP A 260 0.11 -1.28 -3.62
N ARG A 261 -0.34 -2.12 -2.67
CA ARG A 261 -1.20 -3.29 -2.96
C ARG A 261 -2.66 -2.92 -3.20
N PHE A 262 -3.02 -1.64 -3.04
CA PHE A 262 -4.36 -1.10 -3.21
C PHE A 262 -4.30 0.14 -4.11
N PRO A 263 -3.97 0.00 -5.41
CA PRO A 263 -3.67 1.13 -6.30
C PRO A 263 -4.85 2.09 -6.49
N LYS A 264 -6.08 1.65 -6.21
CA LYS A 264 -7.28 2.50 -6.27
C LYS A 264 -7.55 3.25 -4.96
N LEU A 265 -6.80 2.96 -3.87
CA LEU A 265 -6.94 3.65 -2.61
C LEU A 265 -6.37 5.07 -2.72
N LYS A 266 -7.18 6.07 -2.41
CA LYS A 266 -6.71 7.44 -2.25
C LYS A 266 -6.21 7.61 -0.81
N ASP A 267 -4.88 7.67 -0.65
CA ASP A 267 -4.23 7.85 0.64
C ASP A 267 -4.12 9.34 0.99
N PHE A 268 -4.78 9.76 2.06
CA PHE A 268 -4.68 11.10 2.65
C PHE A 268 -3.96 11.12 4.01
N CYS A 269 -3.38 9.99 4.42
CA CYS A 269 -2.78 9.81 5.74
C CYS A 269 -1.25 9.86 5.72
N TYR A 270 -0.62 9.13 4.80
CA TYR A 270 0.83 8.99 4.74
C TYR A 270 1.47 9.84 3.63
N LEU A 271 1.01 11.07 3.53
CA LEU A 271 1.44 12.01 2.49
C LEU A 271 2.91 12.42 2.67
N VAL A 272 3.59 12.54 1.54
CA VAL A 272 4.96 13.03 1.44
C VAL A 272 5.05 14.05 0.31
N ASN A 273 6.20 14.74 0.18
CA ASN A 273 6.41 15.69 -0.90
C ASN A 273 6.38 14.96 -2.26
N PRO A 274 5.41 15.24 -3.15
CA PRO A 274 5.29 14.56 -4.44
C PRO A 274 6.25 15.15 -5.49
N TYR A 275 6.91 16.27 -5.20
CA TYR A 275 7.80 16.99 -6.12
C TYR A 275 9.26 16.60 -5.96
N PHE A 276 9.58 15.72 -5.00
CA PHE A 276 10.92 15.22 -4.75
C PHE A 276 10.85 13.73 -4.32
N PRO A 277 11.81 12.87 -4.70
CA PRO A 277 13.02 13.15 -5.48
C PRO A 277 12.74 13.39 -6.98
N PRO A 278 13.64 14.12 -7.69
CA PRO A 278 13.50 14.34 -9.13
C PRO A 278 13.82 13.04 -9.89
N GLN A 279 13.28 12.92 -11.11
CA GLN A 279 13.42 11.75 -11.97
C GLN A 279 14.88 11.32 -12.14
N LYS A 280 15.79 12.27 -12.35
CA LYS A 280 17.21 11.98 -12.49
C LYS A 280 17.84 11.31 -11.27
N MET A 281 17.40 11.66 -10.06
CA MET A 281 17.85 11.01 -8.84
C MET A 281 17.32 9.58 -8.73
N CYS A 282 16.08 9.34 -9.16
CA CYS A 282 15.51 8.00 -9.23
C CYS A 282 16.27 7.12 -10.24
N GLU A 283 16.63 7.67 -11.40
CA GLU A 283 17.45 6.98 -12.41
C GLU A 283 18.85 6.64 -11.87
N GLU A 284 19.46 7.52 -11.09
CA GLU A 284 20.76 7.24 -10.45
C GLU A 284 20.66 6.10 -9.42
N LEU A 285 19.58 6.03 -8.65
CA LEU A 285 19.28 4.91 -7.75
C LEU A 285 19.05 3.60 -8.53
N GLN A 286 18.27 3.65 -9.61
CA GLN A 286 18.00 2.49 -10.47
C GLN A 286 19.27 1.95 -11.12
N ALA A 287 20.17 2.82 -11.60
CA ALA A 287 21.44 2.43 -12.21
C ALA A 287 22.34 1.65 -11.23
N ASN A 288 22.23 1.93 -9.93
CA ASN A 288 23.00 1.28 -8.88
C ASN A 288 22.25 0.15 -8.14
N PHE A 289 21.01 -0.14 -8.53
CA PHE A 289 20.13 -1.08 -7.82
C PHE A 289 20.79 -2.43 -7.52
N ASN A 290 21.45 -3.05 -8.50
CA ASN A 290 22.06 -4.37 -8.36
C ASN A 290 23.22 -4.40 -7.35
N VAL A 291 23.97 -3.31 -7.25
CA VAL A 291 25.06 -3.17 -6.26
C VAL A 291 24.45 -2.97 -4.88
N LEU A 292 23.55 -1.99 -4.76
CA LEU A 292 22.91 -1.64 -3.48
C LEU A 292 22.09 -2.80 -2.87
N LEU A 293 21.55 -3.68 -3.71
CA LEU A 293 20.81 -4.85 -3.24
C LEU A 293 21.73 -5.93 -2.62
N ARG A 294 22.98 -6.01 -3.06
CA ARG A 294 23.88 -7.13 -2.73
C ARG A 294 24.95 -6.78 -1.70
N GLU A 295 25.21 -5.48 -1.50
CA GLU A 295 26.29 -5.02 -0.62
C GLU A 295 25.72 -4.50 0.71
N TYR A 296 26.45 -4.77 1.78
CA TYR A 296 26.15 -4.18 3.09
C TYR A 296 26.36 -2.67 3.09
N PRO A 297 25.54 -1.90 3.80
CA PRO A 297 25.80 -0.49 4.01
C PRO A 297 27.01 -0.29 4.95
N SER A 298 27.54 0.92 4.96
CA SER A 298 28.56 1.34 5.92
C SER A 298 28.00 1.41 7.35
N GLY A 299 28.86 1.42 8.32
CA GLY A 299 28.47 1.60 9.72
C GLY A 299 28.17 3.06 10.09
N MET A 300 27.72 3.28 11.33
CA MET A 300 27.29 4.57 11.87
C MET A 300 28.30 5.71 11.64
N GLY A 301 29.62 5.43 11.74
CA GLY A 301 30.67 6.44 11.55
C GLY A 301 30.64 7.10 10.17
N VAL A 302 30.43 6.32 9.10
CA VAL A 302 30.32 6.85 7.73
C VAL A 302 28.97 7.55 7.53
N ASN A 303 27.88 6.94 8.00
CA ASN A 303 26.54 7.48 7.84
C ASN A 303 26.37 8.83 8.54
N THR A 304 26.94 8.99 9.75
CA THR A 304 26.94 10.28 10.46
C THR A 304 27.81 11.32 9.78
N LEU A 305 28.93 10.92 9.17
CA LEU A 305 29.80 11.85 8.40
C LEU A 305 29.04 12.42 7.19
N VAL A 306 28.37 11.55 6.43
CA VAL A 306 27.58 11.96 5.25
C VAL A 306 26.40 12.84 5.67
N MET A 307 25.73 12.50 6.76
CA MET A 307 24.62 13.28 7.28
C MET A 307 25.08 14.66 7.80
N ALA A 308 26.17 14.70 8.55
CA ALA A 308 26.78 15.94 9.03
C ALA A 308 27.12 16.90 7.87
N LYS A 309 27.71 16.36 6.80
CA LYS A 309 27.97 17.11 5.56
C LYS A 309 26.68 17.69 4.96
N ASN A 310 25.61 16.88 4.86
CA ASN A 310 24.37 17.28 4.20
C ASN A 310 23.61 18.37 4.98
N PHE A 311 23.70 18.37 6.31
CA PHE A 311 23.02 19.34 7.19
C PHE A 311 23.94 20.46 7.70
N GLY A 312 25.23 20.43 7.39
CA GLY A 312 26.17 21.46 7.82
C GLY A 312 26.45 21.47 9.34
N ILE A 313 26.29 20.33 10.02
CA ILE A 313 26.50 20.19 11.48
C ILE A 313 27.67 19.26 11.78
N ARG A 314 28.19 19.30 13.02
CA ARG A 314 29.32 18.48 13.42
C ARG A 314 28.95 17.00 13.48
N GLN A 315 29.80 16.12 13.00
CA GLN A 315 29.60 14.68 13.01
C GLN A 315 29.33 14.12 14.41
N ASP A 316 29.97 14.66 15.42
CA ASP A 316 29.84 14.21 16.81
C ASP A 316 28.45 14.49 17.38
N TYR A 317 27.70 15.40 16.79
CA TYR A 317 26.36 15.79 17.24
C TYR A 317 25.23 14.99 16.60
N VAL A 318 25.52 14.09 15.66
CA VAL A 318 24.49 13.43 14.84
C VAL A 318 24.41 11.93 15.11
N VAL A 319 23.18 11.42 15.12
CA VAL A 319 22.87 9.98 15.02
C VAL A 319 21.93 9.76 13.85
N VAL A 320 22.17 8.71 13.07
CA VAL A 320 21.30 8.31 11.94
C VAL A 320 20.54 7.06 12.32
N GLY A 321 19.21 7.10 12.17
CA GLY A 321 18.33 5.99 12.50
C GLY A 321 17.57 5.44 11.29
N ASN A 322 17.08 4.21 11.43
CA ASN A 322 16.16 3.56 10.51
C ASN A 322 14.75 4.20 10.64
N GLY A 323 14.64 5.43 10.11
CA GLY A 323 13.54 6.34 10.36
C GLY A 323 13.66 7.02 11.73
N ALA A 324 12.92 8.11 11.90
CA ALA A 324 12.82 8.79 13.20
C ALA A 324 12.28 7.86 14.31
N ALA A 325 11.45 6.88 13.97
CA ALA A 325 10.83 5.95 14.94
C ALA A 325 11.86 5.12 15.72
N GLU A 326 12.96 4.68 15.10
CA GLU A 326 14.06 3.99 15.82
C GLU A 326 14.71 4.92 16.85
N ILE A 327 14.95 6.17 16.47
CA ILE A 327 15.54 7.19 17.33
C ILE A 327 14.58 7.55 18.48
N ILE A 328 13.30 7.78 18.16
CA ILE A 328 12.25 8.08 19.14
C ILE A 328 12.20 6.97 20.19
N LYS A 329 12.17 5.71 19.76
CA LYS A 329 12.16 4.57 20.66
C LYS A 329 13.35 4.63 21.62
N ALA A 330 14.58 4.72 21.11
CA ALA A 330 15.78 4.73 21.93
C ALA A 330 15.83 5.96 22.86
N LEU A 331 15.41 7.12 22.39
CA LEU A 331 15.38 8.35 23.19
C LEU A 331 14.37 8.26 24.33
N MET A 332 13.15 7.76 24.07
CA MET A 332 12.11 7.61 25.11
C MET A 332 12.47 6.55 26.13
N GLU A 333 13.15 5.47 25.75
CA GLU A 333 13.67 4.46 26.68
C GLU A 333 14.81 5.00 27.58
N HIS A 334 15.46 6.07 27.17
CA HIS A 334 16.50 6.76 27.95
C HIS A 334 15.96 7.89 28.83
N SER A 335 14.84 8.49 28.43
CA SER A 335 14.26 9.65 29.14
C SER A 335 13.65 9.22 30.45
N ASP A 336 14.22 9.71 31.56
CA ASP A 336 13.73 9.52 32.91
C ASP A 336 12.97 10.74 33.41
N GLY A 337 12.02 10.55 34.36
CA GLY A 337 11.21 11.60 34.94
C GLY A 337 10.04 12.05 34.07
N LYS A 338 9.28 13.00 34.59
CA LYS A 338 8.04 13.44 33.96
C LYS A 338 8.28 14.23 32.68
N MET A 339 7.41 14.02 31.70
CA MET A 339 7.46 14.67 30.39
C MET A 339 6.26 15.57 30.16
N GLY A 340 6.51 16.84 29.78
CA GLY A 340 5.50 17.73 29.23
C GLY A 340 5.21 17.36 27.77
N VAL A 341 3.92 17.21 27.42
CA VAL A 341 3.47 16.86 26.06
C VAL A 341 2.25 17.70 25.70
N ILE A 342 2.21 18.20 24.47
CA ILE A 342 1.08 18.93 23.91
C ILE A 342 0.14 17.95 23.23
N TYR A 343 -1.17 17.98 23.53
CA TYR A 343 -2.19 17.11 22.93
C TYR A 343 -3.22 17.92 22.12
N PRO A 344 -3.75 17.30 21.02
CA PRO A 344 -3.39 16.00 20.45
C PRO A 344 -1.97 15.97 19.91
N THR A 345 -1.32 14.79 19.85
CA THR A 345 0.10 14.65 19.47
C THR A 345 0.32 13.41 18.62
N PHE A 346 1.57 13.26 18.12
CA PHE A 346 2.03 12.03 17.49
C PHE A 346 2.32 10.97 18.57
N GLU A 347 1.46 9.96 18.64
CA GLU A 347 1.40 8.97 19.73
C GLU A 347 2.68 8.10 19.87
N GLU A 348 3.59 8.09 18.92
CA GLU A 348 4.83 7.30 19.04
C GLU A 348 5.71 7.75 20.21
N TYR A 349 5.66 9.03 20.60
CA TYR A 349 6.39 9.53 21.75
C TYR A 349 5.72 9.11 23.08
N PRO A 350 4.46 9.48 23.36
CA PRO A 350 3.84 9.15 24.64
C PRO A 350 3.65 7.64 24.85
N ASN A 351 3.41 6.87 23.79
CA ASN A 351 3.26 5.42 23.89
C ASN A 351 4.57 4.70 24.28
N ARG A 352 5.71 5.39 24.22
CA ARG A 352 7.01 4.84 24.62
C ARG A 352 7.53 5.42 25.91
N GLN A 353 6.87 6.44 26.44
CA GLN A 353 7.23 7.02 27.73
C GLN A 353 6.73 6.12 28.87
N SER A 354 7.63 5.73 29.78
CA SER A 354 7.32 4.91 30.94
C SER A 354 6.89 5.70 32.16
N GLU A 355 7.23 6.99 32.20
CA GLU A 355 6.98 7.89 33.32
C GLU A 355 5.71 8.73 33.08
N GLU A 356 5.33 9.51 34.08
CA GLU A 356 4.14 10.35 34.04
C GLU A 356 4.22 11.46 32.98
N ILE A 357 3.17 11.60 32.18
CA ILE A 357 3.01 12.67 31.20
C ILE A 357 2.19 13.80 31.81
N ILE A 358 2.72 15.01 31.77
CA ILE A 358 2.00 16.24 32.11
C ILE A 358 1.48 16.84 30.79
N ALA A 359 0.20 16.61 30.51
CA ALA A 359 -0.43 16.99 29.25
C ALA A 359 -0.86 18.46 29.24
N PHE A 360 -0.46 19.18 28.18
CA PHE A 360 -1.01 20.50 27.84
C PHE A 360 -2.08 20.34 26.75
N TYR A 361 -3.26 20.89 26.96
CA TYR A 361 -4.35 20.92 25.98
C TYR A 361 -4.63 22.36 25.58
N PRO A 362 -4.41 22.78 24.32
CA PRO A 362 -4.82 24.11 23.85
C PRO A 362 -6.31 24.34 24.11
N GLN A 363 -6.66 25.51 24.67
CA GLN A 363 -8.03 25.80 25.10
C GLN A 363 -8.90 26.46 24.03
N ASN A 364 -8.42 26.49 22.80
CA ASN A 364 -9.13 27.05 21.65
C ASN A 364 -9.46 25.97 20.61
N ALA A 365 -10.46 26.24 19.77
CA ALA A 365 -10.94 25.29 18.78
C ALA A 365 -9.93 25.03 17.64
N ASP A 366 -8.93 25.89 17.46
CA ASP A 366 -7.91 25.75 16.40
C ASP A 366 -6.67 25.01 16.87
N PHE A 367 -6.66 24.52 18.13
CA PHE A 367 -5.49 23.89 18.74
C PHE A 367 -4.22 24.74 18.65
N HIS A 368 -4.41 26.08 18.59
CA HIS A 368 -3.30 27.02 18.53
C HIS A 368 -2.71 27.24 19.92
N TYR A 369 -1.40 27.31 19.98
CA TYR A 369 -0.65 27.65 21.19
C TYR A 369 0.68 28.34 20.85
N THR A 370 1.19 29.10 21.81
CA THR A 370 2.43 29.88 21.73
C THR A 370 3.47 29.35 22.71
N ALA A 371 4.73 29.69 22.51
CA ALA A 371 5.79 29.38 23.46
C ALA A 371 5.50 29.97 24.86
N LYS A 372 4.92 31.17 24.90
CA LYS A 372 4.57 31.85 26.18
C LYS A 372 3.52 31.07 26.96
N GLU A 373 2.50 30.52 26.32
CA GLU A 373 1.47 29.70 26.97
C GLU A 373 2.09 28.41 27.52
N LEU A 374 2.98 27.76 26.77
CA LEU A 374 3.69 26.57 27.25
C LEU A 374 4.59 26.89 28.46
N MET A 375 5.36 27.98 28.42
CA MET A 375 6.19 28.42 29.54
C MET A 375 5.36 28.72 30.79
N LEU A 376 4.20 29.37 30.62
CA LEU A 376 3.33 29.67 31.73
C LEU A 376 2.71 28.41 32.34
N PHE A 377 2.23 27.48 31.49
CA PHE A 377 1.60 26.25 31.96
C PHE A 377 2.57 25.34 32.72
N TYR A 378 3.81 25.20 32.19
CA TYR A 378 4.81 24.35 32.82
C TYR A 378 5.63 25.04 33.89
N ALA A 379 5.36 26.33 34.22
CA ALA A 379 6.13 27.10 35.17
C ALA A 379 6.17 26.50 36.59
N ASP A 380 5.09 25.90 37.03
CA ASP A 380 4.92 25.26 38.34
C ASP A 380 4.90 23.72 38.26
N LYS A 381 5.19 23.13 37.13
CA LYS A 381 5.21 21.69 36.93
C LYS A 381 6.63 21.14 37.08
N ASP A 382 6.73 20.00 37.75
CA ASP A 382 7.99 19.25 37.87
C ASP A 382 8.12 18.31 36.66
N ILE A 383 8.67 18.84 35.55
CA ILE A 383 8.99 18.07 34.32
C ILE A 383 10.50 18.09 34.07
N ARG A 384 11.04 16.96 33.62
CA ARG A 384 12.44 16.86 33.18
C ARG A 384 12.59 17.01 31.66
N HIS A 385 11.56 16.66 30.91
CA HIS A 385 11.54 16.72 29.46
C HIS A 385 10.33 17.51 28.98
N LEU A 386 10.50 18.25 27.91
CA LEU A 386 9.40 18.86 27.15
C LEU A 386 9.47 18.38 25.71
N LEU A 387 8.41 17.72 25.23
CA LEU A 387 8.27 17.35 23.83
C LEU A 387 7.56 18.45 23.08
N LEU A 388 8.17 18.94 22.02
CA LEU A 388 7.57 19.89 21.09
C LEU A 388 7.73 19.37 19.65
N ILE A 389 6.64 19.22 18.91
CA ILE A 389 6.62 18.93 17.48
C ILE A 389 6.33 20.25 16.76
N ASN A 390 7.23 20.71 15.91
CA ASN A 390 7.11 22.03 15.27
C ASN A 390 7.50 22.01 13.78
N PRO A 391 6.55 22.12 12.84
CA PRO A 391 5.08 22.23 13.00
C PRO A 391 4.43 21.04 13.69
N ASP A 392 3.38 21.31 14.47
CA ASP A 392 2.70 20.34 15.33
C ASP A 392 1.93 19.27 14.54
N ASN A 393 1.93 18.07 15.04
CA ASN A 393 1.17 16.94 14.49
C ASN A 393 0.15 16.44 15.52
N PRO A 394 -1.19 16.62 15.31
CA PRO A 394 -1.86 16.79 14.02
C PRO A 394 -2.34 18.21 13.69
N SER A 395 -2.19 19.21 14.56
CA SER A 395 -2.84 20.52 14.38
C SER A 395 -2.22 21.36 13.24
N GLY A 396 -0.95 21.16 12.95
CA GLY A 396 -0.19 22.01 12.05
C GLY A 396 0.20 23.36 12.64
N ASN A 397 -0.04 23.59 13.96
CA ASN A 397 0.41 24.79 14.67
C ASN A 397 1.93 24.97 14.55
N PHE A 398 2.37 26.20 14.50
CA PHE A 398 3.78 26.52 14.34
C PHE A 398 4.21 27.64 15.27
N ILE A 399 5.23 27.36 16.09
CA ILE A 399 5.90 28.35 16.93
C ILE A 399 7.02 28.99 16.11
N PRO A 400 6.99 30.31 15.89
CA PRO A 400 8.03 31.04 15.15
C PRO A 400 9.41 30.96 15.84
N LEU A 401 10.47 31.10 15.05
CA LEU A 401 11.85 30.94 15.52
C LEU A 401 12.19 31.80 16.75
N ASN A 402 11.75 33.08 16.76
CA ASN A 402 11.99 33.98 17.91
C ASN A 402 11.37 33.45 19.20
N GLU A 403 10.11 33.03 19.15
CA GLU A 403 9.43 32.44 20.32
C GLU A 403 10.04 31.08 20.72
N LEU A 404 10.46 30.30 19.74
CA LEU A 404 11.13 29.01 19.96
C LEU A 404 12.48 29.21 20.67
N MET A 405 13.22 30.27 20.35
CA MET A 405 14.45 30.62 21.05
C MET A 405 14.20 31.07 22.51
N ASP A 406 13.10 31.79 22.76
CA ASP A 406 12.69 32.15 24.13
C ASP A 406 12.34 30.91 24.95
N LEU A 407 11.59 29.96 24.35
CA LEU A 407 11.27 28.68 24.99
C LEU A 407 12.54 27.88 25.30
N LEU A 408 13.49 27.86 24.38
CA LEU A 408 14.76 27.15 24.54
C LEU A 408 15.60 27.71 25.66
N ALA A 409 15.71 29.04 25.78
CA ALA A 409 16.37 29.72 26.88
C ALA A 409 15.66 29.45 28.23
N TRP A 410 14.32 29.43 28.23
CA TRP A 410 13.53 29.16 29.43
C TRP A 410 13.71 27.70 29.91
N THR A 411 13.71 26.71 28.99
CA THR A 411 13.95 25.29 29.34
C THR A 411 15.35 25.10 29.92
N GLN A 412 16.37 25.78 29.36
CA GLN A 412 17.73 25.75 29.90
C GLN A 412 17.81 26.25 31.33
N GLN A 413 17.18 27.39 31.63
CA GLN A 413 17.20 27.95 32.99
C GLN A 413 16.55 27.02 34.03
N ARG A 414 15.67 26.12 33.60
CA ARG A 414 14.94 25.18 34.43
C ARG A 414 15.47 23.76 34.44
N ASN A 415 16.57 23.51 33.72
CA ASN A 415 17.14 22.18 33.52
C ASN A 415 16.12 21.19 32.90
N ILE A 416 15.25 21.69 32.03
CA ILE A 416 14.29 20.89 31.26
C ILE A 416 14.96 20.54 29.92
N HIS A 417 15.01 19.25 29.56
CA HIS A 417 15.49 18.80 28.27
C HIS A 417 14.40 19.00 27.21
N LEU A 418 14.68 19.82 26.19
CA LEU A 418 13.76 20.03 25.08
C LEU A 418 14.00 19.00 23.97
N ILE A 419 12.99 18.17 23.70
CA ILE A 419 12.95 17.27 22.54
C ILE A 419 12.13 17.98 21.47
N LEU A 420 12.79 18.43 20.41
CA LEU A 420 12.17 19.17 19.31
C LEU A 420 12.10 18.28 18.08
N ASP A 421 10.90 17.95 17.62
CA ASP A 421 10.68 17.23 16.37
C ASP A 421 10.45 18.22 15.21
N GLU A 422 11.42 18.31 14.32
CA GLU A 422 11.41 19.13 13.12
C GLU A 422 11.03 18.34 11.84
N SER A 423 10.34 17.22 11.95
CA SER A 423 10.03 16.37 10.79
C SER A 423 9.21 17.06 9.70
N PHE A 424 8.54 18.18 10.04
CA PHE A 424 7.70 18.95 9.12
C PHE A 424 8.20 20.38 8.87
N VAL A 425 9.31 20.80 9.48
CA VAL A 425 9.80 22.18 9.39
C VAL A 425 10.08 22.64 7.97
N ASP A 426 10.48 21.73 7.08
CA ASP A 426 10.78 22.05 5.67
C ASP A 426 9.54 22.46 4.86
N PHE A 427 8.35 22.19 5.37
CA PHE A 427 7.08 22.64 4.79
C PHE A 427 6.63 24.01 5.30
N SER A 428 7.28 24.53 6.35
CA SER A 428 6.96 25.86 6.87
C SER A 428 7.44 26.97 5.95
N GLU A 429 6.78 28.12 6.00
CA GLU A 429 7.30 29.33 5.37
C GLU A 429 8.67 29.67 5.96
N LYS A 430 9.62 30.06 5.08
CA LYS A 430 11.01 30.33 5.47
C LYS A 430 11.72 29.15 6.17
N SER A 431 11.48 27.94 5.72
CA SER A 431 11.93 26.68 6.33
C SER A 431 13.43 26.65 6.67
N VAL A 432 14.29 27.22 5.80
CA VAL A 432 15.75 27.26 6.02
C VAL A 432 16.14 28.11 7.23
N GLU A 433 15.37 29.15 7.55
CA GLU A 433 15.60 30.01 8.70
C GLU A 433 15.11 29.36 10.00
N ASN A 434 14.04 28.57 9.93
CA ASN A 434 13.29 28.04 11.06
C ASN A 434 13.90 26.83 11.74
N THR A 435 14.86 26.14 11.12
CA THR A 435 15.48 24.95 11.72
C THR A 435 16.48 25.31 12.82
N LEU A 436 16.49 24.54 13.90
CA LEU A 436 17.50 24.60 14.97
C LEU A 436 18.68 23.64 14.74
N LEU A 437 18.72 22.94 13.62
CA LEU A 437 19.87 22.13 13.20
C LEU A 437 21.04 23.02 12.77
N LYS A 438 21.64 23.74 13.73
CA LYS A 438 22.77 24.67 13.55
C LYS A 438 23.77 24.45 14.69
N ASN A 439 25.07 24.40 14.38
CA ASN A 439 26.10 24.16 15.38
C ASN A 439 26.01 25.14 16.55
N GLU A 440 25.85 26.45 16.24
CA GLU A 440 25.81 27.51 17.24
C GLU A 440 24.63 27.32 18.21
N VAL A 441 23.49 26.85 17.72
CA VAL A 441 22.31 26.59 18.58
C VAL A 441 22.55 25.36 19.46
N LEU A 442 23.00 24.25 18.86
CA LEU A 442 23.26 23.00 19.60
C LEU A 442 24.35 23.20 20.68
N GLU A 443 25.40 23.96 20.38
CA GLU A 443 26.51 24.25 21.33
C GLU A 443 26.04 25.19 22.45
N THR A 444 25.17 26.15 22.17
CA THR A 444 24.61 27.07 23.16
C THR A 444 23.63 26.36 24.08
N TYR A 445 22.92 25.37 23.56
CA TYR A 445 21.80 24.68 24.25
C TYR A 445 22.03 23.16 24.28
N PRO A 446 22.95 22.64 25.12
CA PRO A 446 23.21 21.19 25.20
C PRO A 446 21.97 20.34 25.60
N HIS A 447 21.03 20.93 26.32
CA HIS A 447 19.78 20.29 26.71
C HIS A 447 18.72 20.20 25.56
N LEU A 448 19.10 20.54 24.32
CA LEU A 448 18.28 20.40 23.13
C LEU A 448 18.64 19.10 22.40
N THR A 449 17.63 18.30 22.07
CA THR A 449 17.72 17.24 21.05
C THR A 449 16.74 17.54 19.94
N VAL A 450 17.25 17.72 18.73
CA VAL A 450 16.43 17.89 17.52
C VAL A 450 16.27 16.55 16.82
N ILE A 451 15.02 16.15 16.54
CA ILE A 451 14.70 14.96 15.75
C ILE A 451 14.16 15.41 14.39
N LYS A 452 14.55 14.73 13.33
CA LYS A 452 14.04 15.01 11.98
C LYS A 452 13.88 13.74 11.17
N SER A 453 12.69 13.52 10.64
CA SER A 453 12.41 12.45 9.68
C SER A 453 12.87 12.84 8.28
N ILE A 454 13.67 11.99 7.66
CA ILE A 454 14.09 12.14 6.26
C ILE A 454 13.14 11.31 5.38
N SER A 455 11.88 11.53 5.51
CA SER A 455 10.84 10.78 4.77
C SER A 455 9.80 11.70 4.16
N LYS A 456 9.36 12.71 4.92
CA LYS A 456 8.20 13.54 4.61
C LYS A 456 8.49 14.54 3.49
N SER A 457 9.27 15.56 3.78
CA SER A 457 9.67 16.59 2.82
C SER A 457 10.59 16.06 1.72
N TYR A 458 11.34 15.02 2.02
CA TYR A 458 12.27 14.36 1.09
C TYR A 458 11.60 13.31 0.17
N GLY A 459 10.31 13.02 0.33
CA GLY A 459 9.55 12.13 -0.55
C GLY A 459 10.01 10.67 -0.58
N VAL A 460 10.76 10.20 0.40
CA VAL A 460 11.40 8.87 0.41
C VAL A 460 11.09 8.04 1.65
N PRO A 461 9.81 7.85 2.01
CA PRO A 461 9.44 7.14 3.24
C PRO A 461 9.90 5.68 3.23
N GLY A 462 10.03 5.06 2.06
CA GLY A 462 10.50 3.69 1.89
C GLY A 462 11.98 3.46 2.25
N LEU A 463 12.81 4.50 2.20
CA LEU A 463 14.23 4.41 2.55
C LEU A 463 14.45 4.31 4.07
N ARG A 464 13.47 4.73 4.88
CA ARG A 464 13.55 4.65 6.33
C ARG A 464 14.74 5.40 6.91
N LEU A 465 14.78 6.73 6.75
CA LEU A 465 15.82 7.60 7.28
C LEU A 465 15.28 8.59 8.31
N GLY A 466 16.05 8.80 9.37
CA GLY A 466 15.83 9.83 10.37
C GLY A 466 17.12 10.23 11.04
N ILE A 467 17.14 11.39 11.67
CA ILE A 467 18.28 11.86 12.46
C ILE A 467 17.84 12.35 13.83
N ALA A 468 18.76 12.24 14.80
CA ALA A 468 18.79 13.06 16.00
C ALA A 468 20.06 13.89 16.02
N ALA A 469 19.97 15.12 16.52
CA ALA A 469 21.12 15.99 16.70
C ALA A 469 21.09 16.67 18.07
N SER A 470 22.21 16.61 18.78
CA SER A 470 22.44 17.28 20.07
C SER A 470 23.93 17.48 20.27
N SER A 471 24.34 18.50 21.03
CA SER A 471 25.70 18.61 21.52
C SER A 471 25.96 17.85 22.83
N ASP A 472 24.91 17.30 23.44
CA ASP A 472 25.01 16.43 24.61
C ASP A 472 25.66 15.09 24.21
N LYS A 473 26.88 14.88 24.69
CA LYS A 473 27.67 13.68 24.38
C LYS A 473 27.11 12.40 25.01
N GLU A 474 26.43 12.51 26.12
CA GLU A 474 25.82 11.34 26.80
C GLU A 474 24.64 10.82 26.00
N ILE A 475 23.74 11.69 25.57
CA ILE A 475 22.61 11.35 24.73
C ILE A 475 23.06 10.77 23.39
N ILE A 476 24.00 11.44 22.72
CA ILE A 476 24.52 10.96 21.42
C ILE A 476 25.24 9.61 21.56
N SER A 477 26.02 9.42 22.62
CA SER A 477 26.71 8.15 22.89
C SER A 477 25.70 7.03 23.18
N TYR A 478 24.68 7.33 23.99
CA TYR A 478 23.61 6.39 24.30
C TYR A 478 22.86 5.97 23.04
N LEU A 479 22.39 6.93 22.23
CA LEU A 479 21.68 6.65 21.00
C LEU A 479 22.52 5.80 20.05
N ARG A 480 23.78 6.16 19.82
CA ARG A 480 24.70 5.38 18.96
C ARG A 480 24.89 3.94 19.45
N LYS A 481 24.98 3.72 20.75
CA LYS A 481 25.13 2.39 21.35
C LYS A 481 23.88 1.53 21.21
N ASN A 482 22.70 2.15 21.16
CA ASN A 482 21.42 1.45 21.06
C ASN A 482 20.94 1.27 19.61
N MET A 483 21.65 1.82 18.62
CA MET A 483 21.40 1.50 17.21
C MET A 483 22.06 0.17 16.83
N ALA A 484 21.37 -0.62 16.02
CA ALA A 484 21.93 -1.85 15.48
C ALA A 484 23.10 -1.55 14.52
N ILE A 485 24.04 -2.49 14.39
CA ILE A 485 25.01 -2.43 13.29
C ILE A 485 24.24 -2.50 11.97
N TRP A 486 24.62 -1.69 10.98
CA TRP A 486 23.91 -1.59 9.70
C TRP A 486 22.41 -1.28 9.86
N ASN A 487 22.08 -0.38 10.77
CA ASN A 487 20.69 0.00 11.07
C ASN A 487 19.96 0.67 9.89
N ILE A 488 20.67 1.28 8.95
CA ILE A 488 20.09 1.75 7.69
C ILE A 488 20.50 0.82 6.53
N ASN A 489 19.70 0.79 5.48
CA ASN A 489 19.99 -0.04 4.30
C ASN A 489 20.90 0.72 3.30
N SER A 490 21.52 -0.02 2.37
CA SER A 490 22.42 0.53 1.36
C SER A 490 21.77 1.54 0.41
N PHE A 491 20.50 1.40 0.10
CA PHE A 491 19.76 2.40 -0.70
C PHE A 491 19.63 3.72 0.05
N ALA A 492 19.39 3.67 1.36
CA ALA A 492 19.32 4.84 2.23
C ALA A 492 20.69 5.56 2.31
N GLU A 493 21.77 4.81 2.52
CA GLU A 493 23.12 5.36 2.52
C GLU A 493 23.46 6.00 1.17
N PHE A 494 23.22 5.31 0.06
CA PHE A 494 23.50 5.84 -1.28
C PHE A 494 22.69 7.10 -1.57
N TYR A 495 21.41 7.12 -1.17
CA TYR A 495 20.59 8.33 -1.27
C TYR A 495 21.23 9.51 -0.53
N LEU A 496 21.72 9.32 0.68
CA LEU A 496 22.41 10.36 1.44
C LEU A 496 23.69 10.84 0.74
N GLN A 497 24.45 9.93 0.14
CA GLN A 497 25.69 10.25 -0.58
C GLN A 497 25.44 11.14 -1.80
N ILE A 498 24.34 10.90 -2.53
CA ILE A 498 24.00 11.65 -3.75
C ILE A 498 23.13 12.89 -3.48
N TYR A 499 22.49 13.01 -2.31
CA TYR A 499 21.52 14.05 -1.99
C TYR A 499 22.04 15.47 -2.27
N SER A 500 23.29 15.77 -1.91
CA SER A 500 23.88 17.09 -2.10
C SER A 500 23.87 17.58 -3.56
N LYS A 501 23.87 16.67 -4.55
CA LYS A 501 23.77 17.00 -5.98
C LYS A 501 22.40 17.60 -6.33
N TYR A 502 21.36 17.27 -5.56
CA TYR A 502 19.96 17.59 -5.81
C TYR A 502 19.36 18.57 -4.80
N ASN A 503 20.22 19.25 -4.03
CA ASN A 503 19.75 20.19 -3.00
C ASN A 503 18.89 21.34 -3.57
N ASN A 504 19.25 21.88 -4.74
CA ASN A 504 18.45 22.91 -5.41
C ASN A 504 17.07 22.39 -5.85
N ASP A 505 17.01 21.14 -6.34
CA ASP A 505 15.74 20.49 -6.70
C ASP A 505 14.87 20.30 -5.47
N TYR A 506 15.48 19.91 -4.34
CA TYR A 506 14.78 19.79 -3.07
C TYR A 506 14.19 21.11 -2.58
N GLN A 507 14.98 22.18 -2.60
CA GLN A 507 14.53 23.53 -2.22
C GLN A 507 13.34 23.99 -3.10
N ASN A 508 13.44 23.77 -4.41
CA ASN A 508 12.37 24.10 -5.35
C ASN A 508 11.11 23.24 -5.13
N ALA A 509 11.28 21.96 -4.79
CA ALA A 509 10.18 21.06 -4.46
C ALA A 509 9.42 21.52 -3.20
N CYS A 510 10.14 21.92 -2.15
CA CYS A 510 9.53 22.49 -0.94
C CYS A 510 8.76 23.78 -1.24
N LYS A 511 9.31 24.68 -2.04
CA LYS A 511 8.60 25.91 -2.46
C LYS A 511 7.32 25.60 -3.23
N LYS A 512 7.37 24.65 -4.18
CA LYS A 512 6.18 24.20 -4.91
C LYS A 512 5.13 23.63 -3.97
N PHE A 513 5.57 22.83 -3.00
CA PHE A 513 4.67 22.23 -2.02
C PHE A 513 3.99 23.30 -1.16
N ILE A 514 4.72 24.29 -0.66
CA ILE A 514 4.16 25.40 0.15
C ILE A 514 3.10 26.15 -0.66
N ALA A 515 3.36 26.45 -1.93
CA ALA A 515 2.39 27.11 -2.80
C ALA A 515 1.13 26.25 -3.01
N GLU A 516 1.29 24.94 -3.24
CA GLU A 516 0.17 24.02 -3.43
C GLU A 516 -0.63 23.82 -2.14
N ARG A 517 0.03 23.77 -0.97
CA ARG A 517 -0.65 23.74 0.33
C ARG A 517 -1.56 24.96 0.50
N GLN A 518 -1.08 26.16 0.17
CA GLN A 518 -1.85 27.40 0.26
C GLN A 518 -3.07 27.35 -0.68
N ARG A 519 -2.86 26.93 -1.94
CA ARG A 519 -3.95 26.76 -2.91
C ARG A 519 -4.99 25.75 -2.42
N PHE A 520 -4.54 24.63 -1.87
CA PHE A 520 -5.43 23.59 -1.35
C PHE A 520 -6.20 24.06 -0.12
N PHE A 521 -5.58 24.84 0.76
CA PHE A 521 -6.24 25.47 1.90
C PHE A 521 -7.41 26.36 1.45
N GLU A 522 -7.18 27.23 0.46
CA GLU A 522 -8.20 28.12 -0.09
C GLU A 522 -9.39 27.35 -0.70
N VAL A 523 -9.11 26.23 -1.38
CA VAL A 523 -10.16 25.35 -1.94
C VAL A 523 -10.93 24.63 -0.84
N LEU A 524 -10.25 24.12 0.17
CA LEU A 524 -10.92 23.44 1.30
C LEU A 524 -11.82 24.39 2.10
N GLN A 525 -11.47 25.67 2.23
CA GLN A 525 -12.30 26.68 2.89
C GLN A 525 -13.64 26.91 2.19
N GLN A 526 -13.78 26.55 0.92
CA GLN A 526 -15.02 26.66 0.14
C GLN A 526 -15.99 25.49 0.41
N VAL A 527 -15.57 24.49 1.20
CA VAL A 527 -16.40 23.33 1.53
C VAL A 527 -17.23 23.63 2.78
N ASP A 528 -18.50 23.90 2.61
CA ASP A 528 -19.43 24.40 3.66
C ASP A 528 -19.49 23.57 4.94
N PHE A 529 -19.19 22.29 4.87
CA PHE A 529 -19.23 21.39 6.02
C PHE A 529 -17.87 21.11 6.65
N LEU A 530 -16.82 21.82 6.22
CA LEU A 530 -15.47 21.72 6.80
C LEU A 530 -15.05 23.05 7.41
N ARG A 531 -14.56 23.01 8.63
CA ARG A 531 -13.74 24.08 9.20
C ARG A 531 -12.29 23.61 9.15
N VAL A 532 -11.49 24.29 8.34
CA VAL A 532 -10.08 23.94 8.08
C VAL A 532 -9.18 24.73 9.01
N ILE A 533 -8.35 24.06 9.78
CA ILE A 533 -7.36 24.69 10.66
C ILE A 533 -6.11 25.04 9.85
N PRO A 534 -5.60 26.28 9.90
CA PRO A 534 -4.37 26.69 9.23
C PRO A 534 -3.18 25.81 9.66
N SER A 535 -2.32 25.43 8.70
CA SER A 535 -1.20 24.53 8.98
C SER A 535 0.08 24.98 8.31
N GLN A 536 1.20 24.81 9.00
CA GLN A 536 2.55 24.97 8.43
C GLN A 536 3.21 23.59 8.11
N ALA A 537 2.48 22.48 8.30
CA ALA A 537 2.90 21.13 7.94
C ALA A 537 2.40 20.74 6.52
N ASN A 538 2.42 19.46 6.19
CA ASN A 538 1.92 18.92 4.92
C ASN A 538 0.51 18.28 5.02
N TYR A 539 -0.26 18.67 6.00
CA TYR A 539 -1.63 18.23 6.25
C TYR A 539 -2.46 19.37 6.84
N PHE A 540 -3.77 19.20 6.83
CA PHE A 540 -4.73 20.05 7.52
C PHE A 540 -5.57 19.22 8.48
N LEU A 541 -5.71 19.70 9.70
CA LEU A 541 -6.74 19.22 10.60
C LEU A 541 -8.06 19.93 10.25
N CYS A 542 -9.11 19.14 9.99
CA CYS A 542 -10.40 19.67 9.60
C CYS A 542 -11.48 19.20 10.57
N GLU A 543 -12.34 20.10 11.01
CA GLU A 543 -13.55 19.76 11.75
C GLU A 543 -14.73 19.63 10.79
N VAL A 544 -15.52 18.55 10.93
CA VAL A 544 -16.75 18.37 10.15
C VAL A 544 -17.89 19.06 10.90
N THR A 545 -18.41 20.18 10.36
CA THR A 545 -19.37 21.08 11.04
C THR A 545 -20.83 20.77 10.75
N SER A 546 -21.13 19.75 9.91
CA SER A 546 -22.49 19.43 9.49
C SER A 546 -22.98 18.07 10.01
N ARG A 547 -24.18 17.68 9.52
CA ARG A 547 -24.85 16.40 9.72
C ARG A 547 -24.05 15.11 9.39
N PHE A 548 -22.86 15.22 8.83
CA PHE A 548 -22.00 14.09 8.57
C PHE A 548 -21.06 13.85 9.76
N SER A 549 -20.91 12.61 10.19
CA SER A 549 -19.78 12.25 11.04
C SER A 549 -18.49 12.15 10.22
N SER A 550 -17.34 12.42 10.84
CA SER A 550 -16.03 12.26 10.20
C SER A 550 -15.84 10.85 9.62
N THR A 551 -16.27 9.82 10.35
CA THR A 551 -16.24 8.42 9.92
C THR A 551 -17.07 8.19 8.65
N LYS A 552 -18.26 8.79 8.58
CA LYS A 552 -19.13 8.68 7.40
C LYS A 552 -18.52 9.41 6.20
N LEU A 553 -17.94 10.60 6.41
CA LEU A 553 -17.25 11.34 5.35
C LEU A 553 -16.07 10.55 4.77
N VAL A 554 -15.21 10.01 5.63
CA VAL A 554 -14.08 9.18 5.21
C VAL A 554 -14.54 7.95 4.44
N SER A 555 -15.63 7.30 4.84
CA SER A 555 -16.18 6.14 4.12
C SER A 555 -16.76 6.48 2.74
N LEU A 556 -17.30 7.69 2.57
CA LEU A 556 -17.81 8.18 1.28
C LEU A 556 -16.67 8.52 0.32
N VAL A 557 -15.66 9.27 0.79
CA VAL A 557 -14.47 9.64 -0.03
C VAL A 557 -13.70 8.42 -0.54
N LYS A 558 -13.76 7.29 0.16
CA LYS A 558 -13.18 6.03 -0.29
C LYS A 558 -13.88 5.38 -1.49
N ARG A 559 -15.15 5.73 -1.72
CA ARG A 559 -15.96 5.17 -2.81
C ARG A 559 -15.88 5.98 -4.10
N LEU A 560 -15.26 7.15 -4.05
CA LEU A 560 -14.98 8.02 -5.18
C LEU A 560 -13.61 7.73 -5.79
#